data_18f974fd5591bbe67d8c342ca5205fd1
#
_entry.id   18f974fd5591bbe67d8c342ca5205fd1
#
_cell.length_a   1.000
_cell.length_b   1.000
_cell.length_c   1.000
_cell.angle_alpha   90.00
_cell.angle_beta   90.00
_cell.angle_gamma   90.00
#
_symmetry.space_group_name_H-M   'P 1'
#
loop_
_entity.id
_entity.type
_entity.pdbx_description
1 polymer ?
#
loop_
_entity_poly.entity_id
_entity_poly.type
_entity_poly.pdbx_seq_one_letter_code
_entity_poly.pdbx_strand_id
1 'polypeptide(L)'
;LETKQEVINDVWRVVKAAYVDPTFNGQDWKSIRMKTLKRDFHNREETYAAVKGMLNLLGDPFTRFLTPKEYEALTQLASGGVAGVGLELAATPPSGSQPSSVVVAGVVEGSPAEKAGVRTGDLLTGVNGNEAVGADLDTAAAWLRGNPGSSVRLDVRRGSKTMAFPLTREQFKFRGVTSKLKSTSMGNKVGVVTIKGFSKDTFEDVRAALARSIEEGAEAILLDLRHNPGGFFPGGIDVARLFLHSDETIVSVVDRHGISDRYTTVASGQFSEVPLVLVVDEKTASASEILSAALKDNGRAKLAGHKTFGKAKVQTLNQIFDGSGVAVTISLYKTPSVS
;
A
#
# COMPACT_ATOMS: atom_id res chain seq x y z
N LEU A 1 30.26 5.36 -19.17
CA LEU A 1 29.32 5.98 -20.15
C LEU A 1 28.25 4.96 -20.60
N GLU A 2 28.64 3.74 -20.99
CA GLU A 2 27.70 2.69 -21.46
C GLU A 2 26.60 2.39 -20.45
N THR A 3 26.93 2.17 -19.19
CA THR A 3 25.96 1.79 -18.13
C THR A 3 24.87 2.84 -17.90
N LYS A 4 25.20 4.13 -18.04
CA LYS A 4 24.23 5.24 -17.84
C LYS A 4 23.24 5.33 -18.98
N GLN A 5 23.70 5.13 -20.22
CA GLN A 5 22.85 5.09 -21.40
C GLN A 5 21.95 3.86 -21.42
N GLU A 6 22.39 2.73 -20.85
CA GLU A 6 21.61 1.51 -20.73
C GLU A 6 20.40 1.69 -19.82
N VAL A 7 20.53 2.38 -18.67
CA VAL A 7 19.38 2.68 -17.79
C VAL A 7 18.29 3.44 -18.54
N ILE A 8 18.68 4.49 -19.29
CA ILE A 8 17.73 5.28 -20.10
C ILE A 8 17.05 4.39 -21.15
N ASN A 9 17.83 3.54 -21.83
CA ASN A 9 17.33 2.64 -22.86
C ASN A 9 16.36 1.60 -22.30
N ASP A 10 16.67 1.03 -21.16
CA ASP A 10 15.82 0.02 -20.53
C ASP A 10 14.51 0.60 -20.03
N VAL A 11 14.55 1.73 -19.32
CA VAL A 11 13.34 2.42 -18.91
C VAL A 11 12.48 2.81 -20.12
N TRP A 12 13.10 3.37 -21.17
CA TRP A 12 12.38 3.72 -22.40
C TRP A 12 11.72 2.50 -23.04
N ARG A 13 12.43 1.35 -23.10
CA ARG A 13 11.93 0.08 -23.66
C ARG A 13 10.73 -0.44 -22.89
N VAL A 14 10.82 -0.49 -21.57
CA VAL A 14 9.74 -0.95 -20.69
C VAL A 14 8.50 -0.08 -20.87
N VAL A 15 8.64 1.23 -20.84
CA VAL A 15 7.52 2.16 -21.01
C VAL A 15 6.92 2.05 -22.42
N LYS A 16 7.75 1.99 -23.45
CA LYS A 16 7.28 1.81 -24.84
C LYS A 16 6.41 0.55 -24.99
N ALA A 17 6.81 -0.54 -24.35
CA ALA A 17 6.11 -1.82 -24.46
C ALA A 17 4.81 -1.86 -23.66
N ALA A 18 4.77 -1.26 -22.47
CA ALA A 18 3.74 -1.52 -21.46
C ALA A 18 2.83 -0.34 -21.13
N TYR A 19 3.23 0.90 -21.40
CA TYR A 19 2.45 2.06 -20.98
C TYR A 19 1.05 2.09 -21.61
N VAL A 20 0.05 2.35 -20.79
CA VAL A 20 -1.38 2.27 -21.15
C VAL A 20 -1.79 3.21 -22.28
N ASP A 21 -1.20 4.42 -22.35
CA ASP A 21 -1.49 5.38 -23.43
C ASP A 21 -0.49 5.20 -24.59
N PRO A 22 -0.94 4.66 -25.74
CA PRO A 22 -0.07 4.45 -26.91
C PRO A 22 0.41 5.76 -27.55
N THR A 23 -0.18 6.90 -27.21
CA THR A 23 0.25 8.22 -27.68
C THR A 23 1.32 8.86 -26.82
N PHE A 24 1.61 8.28 -25.63
CA PHE A 24 2.57 8.81 -24.66
C PHE A 24 2.28 10.27 -24.30
N ASN A 25 1.01 10.60 -24.04
CA ASN A 25 0.55 11.98 -23.82
C ASN A 25 0.85 12.91 -25.03
N GLY A 26 0.70 12.38 -26.25
CA GLY A 26 1.01 13.11 -27.47
C GLY A 26 2.51 13.37 -27.73
N GLN A 27 3.38 12.67 -27.02
CA GLN A 27 4.83 12.85 -27.15
C GLN A 27 5.46 11.92 -28.19
N ASP A 28 6.44 12.41 -28.94
CA ASP A 28 7.33 11.54 -29.72
C ASP A 28 8.31 10.83 -28.77
N TRP A 29 7.90 9.67 -28.26
CA TRP A 29 8.65 8.89 -27.26
C TRP A 29 10.05 8.49 -27.76
N LYS A 30 10.21 8.29 -29.10
CA LYS A 30 11.52 8.01 -29.70
C LYS A 30 12.43 9.23 -29.67
N SER A 31 11.91 10.40 -30.06
CA SER A 31 12.67 11.65 -30.02
C SER A 31 13.10 12.05 -28.61
N ILE A 32 12.24 11.81 -27.61
CA ILE A 32 12.56 12.05 -26.19
C ILE A 32 13.78 11.21 -25.78
N ARG A 33 13.78 9.90 -26.09
CA ARG A 33 14.94 9.04 -25.83
C ARG A 33 16.22 9.59 -26.47
N MET A 34 16.14 9.91 -27.76
CA MET A 34 17.31 10.41 -28.49
C MET A 34 17.86 11.72 -27.91
N LYS A 35 16.98 12.63 -27.50
CA LYS A 35 17.38 13.88 -26.83
C LYS A 35 18.02 13.60 -25.46
N THR A 36 17.47 12.67 -24.69
CA THR A 36 17.99 12.31 -23.37
C THR A 36 19.37 11.65 -23.48
N LEU A 37 19.57 10.76 -24.45
CA LEU A 37 20.86 10.08 -24.69
C LEU A 37 21.98 11.00 -25.17
N LYS A 38 21.65 12.17 -25.76
CA LYS A 38 22.65 13.17 -26.19
C LYS A 38 23.22 13.99 -25.04
N ARG A 39 22.64 13.88 -23.85
CA ARG A 39 23.12 14.61 -22.66
C ARG A 39 24.32 13.91 -22.06
N ASP A 40 25.30 14.68 -21.60
CA ASP A 40 26.41 14.17 -20.79
C ASP A 40 25.96 14.03 -19.33
N PHE A 41 26.28 12.91 -18.72
CA PHE A 41 25.99 12.61 -17.32
C PHE A 41 27.30 12.34 -16.56
N HIS A 42 27.53 13.06 -15.48
CA HIS A 42 28.75 12.93 -14.69
C HIS A 42 28.62 11.81 -13.64
N ASN A 43 27.41 11.63 -13.10
CA ASN A 43 27.12 10.67 -12.05
C ASN A 43 25.78 9.94 -12.30
N ARG A 44 25.47 8.98 -11.43
CA ARG A 44 24.25 8.18 -11.50
C ARG A 44 23.00 9.00 -11.16
N GLU A 45 23.12 9.95 -10.24
CA GLU A 45 22.05 10.85 -9.81
C GLU A 45 21.54 11.72 -10.97
N GLU A 46 22.45 12.26 -11.80
CA GLU A 46 22.08 13.01 -12.99
C GLU A 46 21.35 12.14 -14.01
N THR A 47 21.77 10.89 -14.19
CA THR A 47 21.09 9.93 -15.05
C THR A 47 19.66 9.64 -14.53
N TYR A 48 19.50 9.42 -13.24
CA TYR A 48 18.21 9.18 -12.62
C TYR A 48 17.29 10.40 -12.70
N ALA A 49 17.83 11.59 -12.51
CA ALA A 49 17.10 12.86 -12.70
C ALA A 49 16.62 13.01 -14.15
N ALA A 50 17.45 12.66 -15.13
CA ALA A 50 17.08 12.70 -16.54
C ALA A 50 15.98 11.68 -16.88
N VAL A 51 16.06 10.46 -16.34
CA VAL A 51 15.01 9.44 -16.48
C VAL A 51 13.71 9.92 -15.86
N LYS A 52 13.73 10.46 -14.63
CA LYS A 52 12.55 11.04 -13.98
C LYS A 52 11.96 12.17 -14.84
N GLY A 53 12.79 13.04 -15.40
CA GLY A 53 12.36 14.10 -16.32
C GLY A 53 11.69 13.57 -17.59
N MET A 54 12.22 12.48 -18.16
CA MET A 54 11.64 11.81 -19.32
C MET A 54 10.25 11.24 -18.99
N LEU A 55 10.09 10.58 -17.85
CA LEU A 55 8.80 9.99 -17.41
C LEU A 55 7.76 11.06 -17.09
N ASN A 56 8.17 12.20 -16.53
CA ASN A 56 7.24 13.30 -16.22
C ASN A 56 6.51 13.85 -17.45
N LEU A 57 7.09 13.70 -18.66
CA LEU A 57 6.43 14.11 -19.92
C LEU A 57 5.20 13.29 -20.24
N LEU A 58 5.06 12.10 -19.65
CA LEU A 58 3.86 11.27 -19.78
C LEU A 58 2.62 11.87 -19.09
N GLY A 59 2.80 12.84 -18.18
CA GLY A 59 1.71 13.43 -17.40
C GLY A 59 1.04 12.45 -16.42
N ASP A 60 1.68 11.31 -16.16
CA ASP A 60 1.19 10.25 -15.27
C ASP A 60 2.07 10.14 -14.02
N PRO A 61 1.62 10.62 -12.85
CA PRO A 61 2.41 10.59 -11.63
C PRO A 61 2.64 9.17 -11.11
N PHE A 62 1.93 8.18 -11.63
CA PHE A 62 2.07 6.77 -11.23
C PHE A 62 3.10 6.02 -12.06
N THR A 63 3.42 6.50 -13.27
CA THR A 63 4.55 5.99 -14.06
C THR A 63 5.81 6.71 -13.62
N ARG A 64 6.65 6.04 -12.83
CA ARG A 64 7.77 6.67 -12.15
C ARG A 64 8.98 5.75 -12.05
N PHE A 65 10.16 6.38 -12.08
CA PHE A 65 11.42 5.71 -11.80
C PHE A 65 11.64 5.55 -10.29
N LEU A 66 12.21 4.42 -9.91
CA LEU A 66 12.56 4.04 -8.56
C LEU A 66 14.07 3.78 -8.48
N THR A 67 14.75 4.43 -7.57
CA THR A 67 16.15 4.08 -7.25
C THR A 67 16.22 2.64 -6.74
N PRO A 68 17.41 1.99 -6.72
CA PRO A 68 17.53 0.62 -6.20
C PRO A 68 16.92 0.46 -4.80
N LYS A 69 17.17 1.43 -3.92
CA LYS A 69 16.62 1.43 -2.55
C LYS A 69 15.09 1.54 -2.52
N GLU A 70 14.52 2.43 -3.34
CA GLU A 70 13.07 2.60 -3.45
C GLU A 70 12.41 1.36 -4.07
N TYR A 71 13.04 0.75 -5.08
CA TYR A 71 12.54 -0.46 -5.72
C TYR A 71 12.55 -1.65 -4.75
N GLU A 72 13.65 -1.86 -4.03
CA GLU A 72 13.77 -2.91 -3.01
C GLU A 72 12.70 -2.74 -1.92
N ALA A 73 12.54 -1.53 -1.37
CA ALA A 73 11.53 -1.24 -0.36
C ALA A 73 10.11 -1.54 -0.85
N LEU A 74 9.79 -1.17 -2.08
CA LEU A 74 8.46 -1.37 -2.65
C LEU A 74 8.17 -2.86 -2.94
N THR A 75 9.16 -3.61 -3.41
CA THR A 75 9.01 -5.06 -3.66
C THR A 75 8.91 -5.85 -2.36
N GLN A 76 9.61 -5.47 -1.30
CA GLN A 76 9.47 -6.06 0.03
C GLN A 76 8.06 -5.84 0.59
N LEU A 77 7.49 -4.64 0.45
CA LEU A 77 6.10 -4.37 0.84
C LEU A 77 5.10 -5.20 0.04
N ALA A 78 5.29 -5.32 -1.28
CA ALA A 78 4.42 -6.09 -2.16
C ALA A 78 4.43 -7.60 -1.87
N SER A 79 5.57 -8.13 -1.41
CA SER A 79 5.70 -9.55 -1.01
C SER A 79 5.10 -9.87 0.36
N GLY A 80 4.54 -8.87 1.06
CA GLY A 80 3.96 -9.05 2.41
C GLY A 80 4.98 -9.20 3.53
N GLY A 81 6.28 -9.09 3.22
CA GLY A 81 7.37 -9.12 4.19
C GLY A 81 7.82 -7.71 4.54
N VAL A 82 7.43 -7.21 5.70
CA VAL A 82 8.04 -5.99 6.25
C VAL A 82 9.19 -6.43 7.17
N ALA A 83 10.41 -6.20 6.71
CA ALA A 83 11.56 -6.36 7.59
C ALA A 83 11.73 -5.08 8.43
N GLY A 84 11.61 -5.24 9.73
CA GLY A 84 11.67 -4.15 10.68
C GLY A 84 11.65 -4.66 12.11
N VAL A 85 11.17 -3.84 13.01
CA VAL A 85 11.13 -4.16 14.45
C VAL A 85 9.72 -4.39 15.01
N GLY A 86 8.68 -4.23 14.17
CA GLY A 86 7.28 -4.49 14.56
C GLY A 86 6.65 -3.34 15.36
N LEU A 87 6.88 -2.11 14.93
CA LEU A 87 6.25 -0.91 15.49
C LEU A 87 5.32 -0.24 14.50
N GLU A 88 4.14 0.10 14.97
CA GLU A 88 3.25 1.09 14.32
C GLU A 88 3.58 2.46 14.93
N LEU A 89 3.84 3.43 14.07
CA LEU A 89 4.17 4.79 14.48
C LEU A 89 3.05 5.75 14.13
N ALA A 90 2.86 6.78 14.94
CA ALA A 90 1.98 7.90 14.67
C ALA A 90 2.69 9.22 14.97
N ALA A 91 2.37 10.26 14.20
CA ALA A 91 2.79 11.61 14.52
C ALA A 91 1.80 12.24 15.52
N THR A 92 2.31 12.88 16.55
CA THR A 92 1.50 13.76 17.38
C THR A 92 1.49 15.18 16.79
N PRO A 93 0.36 15.88 16.79
CA PRO A 93 0.33 17.26 16.33
C PRO A 93 1.23 18.15 17.19
N PRO A 94 1.79 19.22 16.62
CA PRO A 94 2.54 20.20 17.40
C PRO A 94 1.67 20.77 18.51
N SER A 95 2.23 20.95 19.71
CA SER A 95 1.52 21.53 20.85
C SER A 95 2.31 22.72 21.41
N GLY A 96 1.80 23.91 21.23
CA GLY A 96 2.49 25.15 21.60
C GLY A 96 3.80 25.33 20.84
N SER A 97 4.91 25.50 21.55
CA SER A 97 6.26 25.60 20.99
C SER A 97 6.96 24.25 20.75
N GLN A 98 6.28 23.12 21.05
CA GLN A 98 6.85 21.79 20.83
C GLN A 98 6.61 21.34 19.40
N PRO A 99 7.65 20.87 18.67
CA PRO A 99 7.52 20.29 17.34
C PRO A 99 6.67 18.99 17.38
N SER A 100 6.17 18.59 16.22
CA SER A 100 5.56 17.25 16.07
C SER A 100 6.51 16.18 16.57
N SER A 101 5.98 15.17 17.21
CA SER A 101 6.77 14.06 17.76
C SER A 101 6.21 12.74 17.22
N VAL A 102 7.09 11.75 17.13
CA VAL A 102 6.68 10.41 16.70
C VAL A 102 6.50 9.52 17.94
N VAL A 103 5.34 8.88 18.04
CA VAL A 103 5.00 7.98 19.14
C VAL A 103 4.74 6.57 18.61
N VAL A 104 4.97 5.57 19.45
CA VAL A 104 4.57 4.19 19.19
C VAL A 104 3.06 4.09 19.35
N ALA A 105 2.35 3.92 18.24
CA ALA A 105 0.89 3.77 18.20
C ALA A 105 0.46 2.32 18.44
N GLY A 106 1.32 1.36 18.10
CA GLY A 106 1.09 -0.06 18.32
C GLY A 106 2.37 -0.85 18.25
N VAL A 107 2.35 -2.04 18.87
CA VAL A 107 3.44 -3.01 18.83
C VAL A 107 2.88 -4.31 18.28
N VAL A 108 3.54 -4.86 17.27
CA VAL A 108 3.12 -6.10 16.62
C VAL A 108 3.45 -7.29 17.52
N GLU A 109 2.48 -8.15 17.77
CA GLU A 109 2.63 -9.36 18.59
C GLU A 109 3.72 -10.28 18.02
N GLY A 110 4.58 -10.80 18.89
CA GLY A 110 5.71 -11.65 18.52
C GLY A 110 6.90 -10.92 17.89
N SER A 111 6.81 -9.60 17.74
CA SER A 111 7.87 -8.80 17.10
C SER A 111 9.10 -8.59 18.00
N PRO A 112 10.25 -8.20 17.42
CA PRO A 112 11.42 -7.80 18.19
C PRO A 112 11.14 -6.69 19.22
N ALA A 113 10.31 -5.71 18.86
CA ALA A 113 9.95 -4.61 19.74
C ALA A 113 9.13 -5.08 20.94
N GLU A 114 8.17 -5.99 20.74
CA GLU A 114 7.38 -6.57 21.84
C GLU A 114 8.28 -7.38 22.78
N LYS A 115 9.09 -8.29 22.22
CA LYS A 115 10.03 -9.12 22.99
C LYS A 115 11.01 -8.27 23.81
N ALA A 116 11.40 -7.10 23.31
CA ALA A 116 12.27 -6.18 24.02
C ALA A 116 11.53 -5.30 25.05
N GLY A 117 10.21 -5.28 25.06
CA GLY A 117 9.41 -4.53 26.03
C GLY A 117 9.07 -3.09 25.63
N VAL A 118 9.15 -2.76 24.32
CA VAL A 118 8.59 -1.50 23.79
C VAL A 118 7.08 -1.51 23.94
N ARG A 119 6.46 -0.37 24.23
CA ARG A 119 5.02 -0.26 24.51
C ARG A 119 4.37 0.85 23.70
N THR A 120 3.10 0.69 23.44
CA THR A 120 2.24 1.77 22.92
C THR A 120 2.30 2.97 23.85
N GLY A 121 2.43 4.17 23.28
CA GLY A 121 2.61 5.42 24.00
C GLY A 121 4.07 5.81 24.26
N ASP A 122 5.06 4.96 23.94
CA ASP A 122 6.47 5.36 23.99
C ASP A 122 6.75 6.46 22.97
N LEU A 123 7.38 7.54 23.42
CA LEU A 123 7.80 8.65 22.56
C LEU A 123 9.15 8.34 21.94
N LEU A 124 9.24 8.33 20.63
CA LEU A 124 10.49 8.11 19.90
C LEU A 124 11.42 9.31 20.09
N THR A 125 12.62 9.08 20.64
CA THR A 125 13.64 10.12 20.83
C THR A 125 14.84 9.95 19.92
N GLY A 126 15.11 8.72 19.46
CA GLY A 126 16.22 8.47 18.56
C GLY A 126 16.21 7.08 17.92
N VAL A 127 16.87 6.95 16.78
CA VAL A 127 17.12 5.68 16.09
C VAL A 127 18.55 5.67 15.57
N ASN A 128 19.38 4.72 16.03
CA ASN A 128 20.79 4.60 15.66
C ASN A 128 21.59 5.92 15.84
N GLY A 129 21.26 6.71 16.88
CA GLY A 129 21.89 8.00 17.12
C GLY A 129 21.34 9.17 16.32
N ASN A 130 20.42 8.94 15.37
CA ASN A 130 19.69 10.02 14.72
C ASN A 130 18.58 10.51 15.67
N GLU A 131 18.51 11.82 15.89
CA GLU A 131 17.50 12.42 16.75
C GLU A 131 16.11 12.35 16.06
N ALA A 132 15.11 11.80 16.76
CA ALA A 132 13.76 11.66 16.24
C ALA A 132 12.82 12.80 16.63
N VAL A 133 13.28 13.71 17.49
CA VAL A 133 12.52 14.91 17.86
C VAL A 133 12.45 15.85 16.63
N GLY A 134 11.24 16.15 16.17
CA GLY A 134 11.01 16.96 14.97
C GLY A 134 11.18 16.22 13.64
N ALA A 135 11.56 14.93 13.65
CA ALA A 135 11.53 14.11 12.44
C ALA A 135 10.07 13.86 12.00
N ASP A 136 9.86 13.79 10.70
CA ASP A 136 8.58 13.36 10.16
C ASP A 136 8.41 11.83 10.31
N LEU A 137 7.16 11.38 10.21
CA LEU A 137 6.78 9.98 10.42
C LEU A 137 7.48 9.03 9.44
N ASP A 138 7.60 9.43 8.17
CA ASP A 138 8.17 8.59 7.11
C ASP A 138 9.68 8.43 7.30
N THR A 139 10.37 9.49 7.70
CA THR A 139 11.80 9.47 8.04
C THR A 139 12.06 8.54 9.23
N ALA A 140 11.30 8.67 10.32
CA ALA A 140 11.43 7.81 11.49
C ALA A 140 11.15 6.33 11.15
N ALA A 141 10.13 6.08 10.35
CA ALA A 141 9.80 4.73 9.88
C ALA A 141 10.91 4.15 8.97
N ALA A 142 11.52 4.97 8.12
CA ALA A 142 12.62 4.54 7.26
C ALA A 142 13.87 4.11 8.06
N TRP A 143 14.18 4.77 9.16
CA TRP A 143 15.30 4.38 10.03
C TRP A 143 15.09 3.05 10.73
N LEU A 144 13.84 2.67 11.01
CA LEU A 144 13.49 1.40 11.66
C LEU A 144 13.45 0.22 10.69
N ARG A 145 13.23 0.48 9.40
CA ARG A 145 13.29 -0.53 8.34
C ARG A 145 14.74 -0.87 8.01
N GLY A 146 14.96 -2.06 7.45
CA GLY A 146 16.26 -2.51 6.98
C GLY A 146 16.29 -4.03 6.77
N ASN A 147 17.44 -4.57 6.40
CA ASN A 147 17.58 -5.98 6.09
C ASN A 147 17.29 -6.86 7.32
N PRO A 148 16.59 -8.01 7.15
CA PRO A 148 16.43 -8.98 8.22
C PRO A 148 17.78 -9.37 8.82
N GLY A 149 17.83 -9.53 10.15
CA GLY A 149 19.06 -9.84 10.89
C GLY A 149 19.94 -8.62 11.19
N SER A 150 19.69 -7.45 10.61
CA SER A 150 20.45 -6.24 10.94
C SER A 150 19.97 -5.63 12.25
N SER A 151 20.91 -5.05 13.03
CA SER A 151 20.61 -4.43 14.30
C SER A 151 20.14 -2.97 14.10
N VAL A 152 19.28 -2.52 15.01
CA VAL A 152 18.87 -1.14 15.16
C VAL A 152 18.70 -0.81 16.64
N ARG A 153 19.21 0.35 17.07
CA ARG A 153 18.98 0.87 18.41
C ARG A 153 17.81 1.86 18.36
N LEU A 154 16.82 1.60 19.21
CA LEU A 154 15.65 2.45 19.40
C LEU A 154 15.76 3.15 20.75
N ASP A 155 15.78 4.47 20.76
CA ASP A 155 15.74 5.28 21.97
C ASP A 155 14.33 5.88 22.11
N VAL A 156 13.71 5.68 23.29
CA VAL A 156 12.35 6.17 23.57
C VAL A 156 12.28 6.84 24.94
N ARG A 157 11.26 7.67 25.13
CA ARG A 157 10.88 8.22 26.41
C ARG A 157 9.50 7.68 26.82
N ARG A 158 9.46 7.07 27.99
CA ARG A 158 8.24 6.55 28.65
C ARG A 158 7.99 7.33 29.93
N GLY A 159 7.08 8.28 29.90
CA GLY A 159 6.93 9.25 31.00
C GLY A 159 8.18 10.09 31.16
N SER A 160 8.81 10.03 32.35
CA SER A 160 10.07 10.73 32.67
C SER A 160 11.34 9.90 32.38
N LYS A 161 11.19 8.61 31.99
CA LYS A 161 12.33 7.70 31.81
C LYS A 161 12.72 7.61 30.34
N THR A 162 14.01 7.78 30.06
CA THR A 162 14.60 7.45 28.74
C THR A 162 15.09 6.01 28.78
N MET A 163 14.77 5.26 27.73
CA MET A 163 15.10 3.84 27.59
C MET A 163 15.67 3.59 26.19
N ALA A 164 16.62 2.66 26.11
CA ALA A 164 17.22 2.25 24.85
C ALA A 164 16.97 0.74 24.64
N PHE A 165 16.51 0.39 23.45
CA PHE A 165 16.23 -0.98 23.07
C PHE A 165 17.12 -1.37 21.88
N PRO A 166 18.09 -2.28 22.08
CA PRO A 166 18.77 -2.93 20.97
C PRO A 166 17.81 -3.95 20.34
N LEU A 167 17.48 -3.76 19.08
CA LEU A 167 16.53 -4.59 18.36
C LEU A 167 17.23 -5.22 17.14
N THR A 168 16.87 -6.44 16.81
CA THR A 168 17.25 -7.07 15.55
C THR A 168 16.05 -7.01 14.62
N ARG A 169 16.24 -6.53 13.39
CA ARG A 169 15.17 -6.51 12.40
C ARG A 169 14.83 -7.93 11.98
N GLU A 170 13.57 -8.28 12.04
CA GLU A 170 13.05 -9.57 11.63
C GLU A 170 12.06 -9.36 10.48
N GLN A 171 11.94 -10.35 9.62
CA GLN A 171 10.85 -10.41 8.66
C GLN A 171 9.64 -11.00 9.38
N PHE A 172 8.60 -10.21 9.54
CA PHE A 172 7.35 -10.68 10.13
C PHE A 172 6.20 -10.38 9.17
N LYS A 173 5.20 -11.25 9.22
CA LYS A 173 3.98 -11.02 8.45
C LYS A 173 3.26 -9.81 9.06
N PHE A 174 3.12 -8.76 8.27
CA PHE A 174 2.23 -7.67 8.62
C PHE A 174 0.80 -8.22 8.66
N ARG A 175 0.19 -8.23 9.85
CA ARG A 175 -1.24 -8.55 9.96
C ARG A 175 -2.04 -7.38 9.41
N GLY A 176 -2.28 -7.40 8.11
CA GLY A 176 -3.08 -6.40 7.41
C GLY A 176 -4.56 -6.43 7.78
N VAL A 177 -5.02 -7.51 8.43
CA VAL A 177 -6.42 -7.72 8.81
C VAL A 177 -6.55 -7.93 10.31
N THR A 178 -7.44 -7.18 10.93
CA THR A 178 -7.81 -7.35 12.34
C THR A 178 -9.32 -7.41 12.48
N SER A 179 -9.83 -8.12 13.49
CA SER A 179 -11.26 -8.18 13.78
C SER A 179 -11.54 -7.98 15.26
N LYS A 180 -12.69 -7.37 15.56
CA LYS A 180 -13.21 -7.24 16.91
C LYS A 180 -14.74 -7.22 16.90
N LEU A 181 -15.34 -7.82 17.90
CA LEU A 181 -16.78 -7.77 18.11
C LEU A 181 -17.14 -6.49 18.89
N LYS A 182 -18.17 -5.78 18.44
CA LYS A 182 -18.74 -4.62 19.13
C LYS A 182 -20.24 -4.79 19.29
N SER A 183 -20.78 -4.32 20.41
CA SER A 183 -22.21 -4.21 20.62
C SER A 183 -22.70 -2.80 20.28
N THR A 184 -23.81 -2.71 19.58
CA THR A 184 -24.51 -1.43 19.35
C THR A 184 -25.28 -1.00 20.61
N SER A 185 -25.76 0.25 20.63
CA SER A 185 -26.65 0.74 21.70
C SER A 185 -27.96 -0.06 21.86
N MET A 186 -28.37 -0.76 20.81
CA MET A 186 -29.55 -1.62 20.79
C MET A 186 -29.24 -3.08 21.16
N GLY A 187 -27.98 -3.40 21.52
CA GLY A 187 -27.58 -4.75 21.92
C GLY A 187 -27.15 -5.69 20.77
N ASN A 188 -27.35 -5.29 19.51
CA ASN A 188 -26.91 -6.10 18.36
C ASN A 188 -25.39 -6.18 18.30
N LYS A 189 -24.87 -7.34 17.91
CA LYS A 189 -23.44 -7.59 17.77
C LYS A 189 -22.98 -7.31 16.33
N VAL A 190 -21.91 -6.54 16.18
CA VAL A 190 -21.30 -6.20 14.90
C VAL A 190 -19.84 -6.61 14.90
N GLY A 191 -19.46 -7.43 13.92
CA GLY A 191 -18.08 -7.76 13.64
C GLY A 191 -17.42 -6.60 12.88
N VAL A 192 -16.44 -5.96 13.49
CA VAL A 192 -15.64 -4.91 12.84
C VAL A 192 -14.37 -5.54 12.31
N VAL A 193 -14.28 -5.69 11.00
CA VAL A 193 -13.11 -6.21 10.30
C VAL A 193 -12.37 -5.05 9.63
N THR A 194 -11.14 -4.79 10.05
CA THR A 194 -10.31 -3.71 9.51
C THR A 194 -9.26 -4.31 8.57
N ILE A 195 -9.18 -3.80 7.34
CA ILE A 195 -8.15 -4.15 6.36
C ILE A 195 -7.25 -2.93 6.17
N LYS A 196 -5.98 -3.02 6.56
CA LYS A 196 -5.00 -1.92 6.46
C LYS A 196 -4.26 -1.88 5.13
N GLY A 197 -4.29 -2.96 4.36
CA GLY A 197 -3.66 -3.10 3.06
C GLY A 197 -3.89 -4.48 2.48
N PHE A 198 -3.67 -4.64 1.17
CA PHE A 198 -3.87 -5.90 0.48
C PHE A 198 -2.53 -6.57 0.16
N SER A 199 -2.39 -7.82 0.61
CA SER A 199 -1.31 -8.75 0.30
C SER A 199 -1.88 -10.04 -0.29
N LYS A 200 -1.02 -10.99 -0.61
CA LYS A 200 -1.45 -12.33 -1.08
C LYS A 200 -2.25 -13.11 -0.04
N ASP A 201 -2.01 -12.83 1.25
CA ASP A 201 -2.66 -13.54 2.36
C ASP A 201 -4.01 -12.88 2.76
N THR A 202 -4.31 -11.69 2.26
CA THR A 202 -5.47 -10.89 2.72
C THR A 202 -6.81 -11.61 2.56
N PHE A 203 -7.00 -12.36 1.49
CA PHE A 203 -8.22 -13.14 1.28
C PHE A 203 -8.47 -14.13 2.43
N GLU A 204 -7.48 -14.94 2.77
CA GLU A 204 -7.61 -15.94 3.85
C GLU A 204 -7.73 -15.28 5.22
N ASP A 205 -7.00 -14.21 5.46
CA ASP A 205 -7.08 -13.46 6.72
C ASP A 205 -8.47 -12.83 6.91
N VAL A 206 -9.07 -12.25 5.86
CA VAL A 206 -10.43 -11.69 5.90
C VAL A 206 -11.46 -12.79 6.09
N ARG A 207 -11.35 -13.88 5.33
CA ARG A 207 -12.25 -15.03 5.44
C ARG A 207 -12.28 -15.59 6.87
N ALA A 208 -11.10 -15.79 7.46
CA ALA A 208 -10.97 -16.26 8.85
C ALA A 208 -11.52 -15.26 9.88
N ALA A 209 -11.28 -13.95 9.66
CA ALA A 209 -11.80 -12.89 10.53
C ALA A 209 -13.33 -12.81 10.50
N LEU A 210 -13.93 -12.96 9.32
CA LEU A 210 -15.39 -13.00 9.13
C LEU A 210 -16.00 -14.22 9.81
N ALA A 211 -15.45 -15.42 9.55
CA ALA A 211 -15.92 -16.66 10.16
C ALA A 211 -15.93 -16.56 11.69
N ARG A 212 -14.82 -16.11 12.28
CA ARG A 212 -14.71 -15.89 13.73
C ARG A 212 -15.75 -14.89 14.24
N SER A 213 -15.95 -13.77 13.54
CA SER A 213 -16.93 -12.77 13.96
C SER A 213 -18.35 -13.34 14.00
N ILE A 214 -18.72 -14.17 13.01
CA ILE A 214 -20.03 -14.83 12.96
C ILE A 214 -20.15 -15.89 14.07
N GLU A 215 -19.11 -16.70 14.30
CA GLU A 215 -19.09 -17.69 15.39
C GLU A 215 -19.23 -17.03 16.77
N GLU A 216 -18.68 -15.83 16.97
CA GLU A 216 -18.83 -15.02 18.17
C GLU A 216 -20.20 -14.32 18.27
N GLY A 217 -21.06 -14.50 17.26
CA GLY A 217 -22.44 -14.03 17.23
C GLY A 217 -22.64 -12.67 16.58
N ALA A 218 -21.76 -12.24 15.68
CA ALA A 218 -22.01 -11.03 14.89
C ALA A 218 -23.20 -11.22 13.96
N GLU A 219 -24.14 -10.28 14.01
CA GLU A 219 -25.36 -10.24 13.19
C GLU A 219 -25.13 -9.39 11.91
N ALA A 220 -24.09 -8.57 11.90
CA ALA A 220 -23.68 -7.72 10.79
C ALA A 220 -22.16 -7.53 10.78
N ILE A 221 -21.63 -7.16 9.63
CA ILE A 221 -20.20 -6.84 9.44
C ILE A 221 -20.04 -5.37 9.06
N LEU A 222 -19.09 -4.72 9.72
CA LEU A 222 -18.52 -3.44 9.31
C LEU A 222 -17.11 -3.70 8.80
N LEU A 223 -16.90 -3.45 7.51
CA LEU A 223 -15.59 -3.57 6.87
C LEU A 223 -14.93 -2.19 6.84
N ASP A 224 -13.86 -2.01 7.61
CA ASP A 224 -13.16 -0.74 7.72
C ASP A 224 -11.95 -0.70 6.79
N LEU A 225 -12.04 0.14 5.75
CA LEU A 225 -11.01 0.36 4.73
C LEU A 225 -10.38 1.76 4.83
N ARG A 226 -10.63 2.48 5.90
CA ARG A 226 -10.03 3.81 6.09
C ARG A 226 -8.51 3.70 6.16
N HIS A 227 -7.83 4.67 5.55
CA HIS A 227 -6.37 4.75 5.45
C HIS A 227 -5.73 3.53 4.73
N ASN A 228 -6.52 2.76 3.98
CA ASN A 228 -6.01 1.61 3.21
C ASN A 228 -5.64 2.05 1.78
N PRO A 229 -4.35 2.15 1.43
CA PRO A 229 -3.90 2.60 0.11
C PRO A 229 -4.06 1.54 -0.99
N GLY A 230 -4.64 0.39 -0.68
CA GLY A 230 -4.74 -0.76 -1.58
C GLY A 230 -3.62 -1.77 -1.38
N GLY A 231 -2.97 -2.16 -2.44
CA GLY A 231 -1.89 -3.15 -2.45
C GLY A 231 -2.08 -4.19 -3.55
N PHE A 232 -2.02 -5.47 -3.22
CA PHE A 232 -2.14 -6.57 -4.15
C PHE A 232 -3.49 -6.56 -4.87
N PHE A 233 -3.47 -6.28 -6.19
CA PHE A 233 -4.66 -6.09 -7.00
C PHE A 233 -5.66 -7.27 -6.92
N PRO A 234 -5.23 -8.54 -7.08
CA PRO A 234 -6.14 -9.68 -6.95
C PRO A 234 -6.80 -9.77 -5.56
N GLY A 235 -6.14 -9.29 -4.50
CA GLY A 235 -6.68 -9.34 -3.14
C GLY A 235 -8.00 -8.60 -2.98
N GLY A 236 -8.18 -7.44 -3.62
CA GLY A 236 -9.43 -6.70 -3.62
C GLY A 236 -10.56 -7.46 -4.33
N ILE A 237 -10.22 -8.12 -5.44
CA ILE A 237 -11.16 -8.96 -6.22
C ILE A 237 -11.59 -10.17 -5.43
N ASP A 238 -10.63 -10.89 -4.82
CA ASP A 238 -10.91 -12.13 -4.09
C ASP A 238 -11.72 -11.86 -2.82
N VAL A 239 -11.44 -10.76 -2.11
CA VAL A 239 -12.26 -10.35 -0.96
C VAL A 239 -13.68 -9.96 -1.39
N ALA A 240 -13.88 -9.31 -2.55
CA ALA A 240 -15.20 -9.01 -3.07
C ALA A 240 -16.02 -10.29 -3.31
N ARG A 241 -15.37 -11.36 -3.81
CA ARG A 241 -15.99 -12.67 -4.03
C ARG A 241 -16.55 -13.31 -2.76
N LEU A 242 -16.07 -12.96 -1.58
CA LEU A 242 -16.62 -13.46 -0.31
C LEU A 242 -18.05 -12.98 -0.05
N PHE A 243 -18.44 -11.84 -0.62
CA PHE A 243 -19.70 -11.16 -0.32
C PHE A 243 -20.69 -11.09 -1.48
N LEU A 244 -20.23 -11.20 -2.72
CA LEU A 244 -21.05 -11.05 -3.91
C LEU A 244 -21.80 -12.35 -4.23
N HIS A 245 -22.93 -12.21 -4.96
CA HIS A 245 -23.67 -13.35 -5.52
C HIS A 245 -22.99 -13.86 -6.81
N SER A 246 -23.51 -14.95 -7.38
CA SER A 246 -23.05 -15.47 -8.67
C SER A 246 -23.31 -14.47 -9.80
N ASP A 247 -22.46 -14.51 -10.82
CA ASP A 247 -22.58 -13.75 -12.06
C ASP A 247 -22.53 -12.21 -11.92
N GLU A 248 -22.00 -11.72 -10.78
CA GLU A 248 -21.79 -10.28 -10.55
C GLU A 248 -20.43 -9.82 -11.06
N THR A 249 -20.40 -8.67 -11.72
CA THR A 249 -19.16 -8.05 -12.17
C THR A 249 -18.44 -7.38 -11.00
N ILE A 250 -17.13 -7.61 -10.88
CA ILE A 250 -16.29 -7.00 -9.84
C ILE A 250 -15.57 -5.77 -10.42
N VAL A 251 -14.85 -5.95 -11.51
CA VAL A 251 -14.05 -4.91 -12.16
C VAL A 251 -13.74 -5.30 -13.60
N SER A 252 -13.68 -4.31 -14.51
CA SER A 252 -13.16 -4.48 -15.87
C SER A 252 -11.81 -3.77 -15.98
N VAL A 253 -10.83 -4.41 -16.59
CA VAL A 253 -9.50 -3.86 -16.83
C VAL A 253 -9.40 -3.46 -18.30
N VAL A 254 -8.93 -2.23 -18.53
CA VAL A 254 -8.79 -1.65 -19.87
C VAL A 254 -7.32 -1.32 -20.09
N ASP A 255 -6.70 -2.00 -21.04
CA ASP A 255 -5.34 -1.72 -21.47
C ASP A 255 -5.32 -0.80 -22.71
N ARG A 256 -4.16 -0.64 -23.31
CA ARG A 256 -3.97 0.18 -24.52
C ARG A 256 -4.69 -0.34 -25.78
N HIS A 257 -5.23 -1.56 -25.73
CA HIS A 257 -5.93 -2.23 -26.83
C HIS A 257 -7.44 -2.30 -26.60
N GLY A 258 -7.93 -1.93 -25.44
CA GLY A 258 -9.33 -1.98 -25.03
C GLY A 258 -9.55 -2.81 -23.76
N ILE A 259 -10.76 -3.32 -23.53
CA ILE A 259 -11.06 -4.19 -22.38
C ILE A 259 -10.28 -5.48 -22.55
N SER A 260 -9.28 -5.69 -21.68
CA SER A 260 -8.43 -6.89 -21.68
C SER A 260 -9.03 -8.00 -20.81
N ASP A 261 -9.57 -7.64 -19.64
CA ASP A 261 -10.11 -8.60 -18.67
C ASP A 261 -11.36 -8.05 -17.98
N ARG A 262 -12.32 -8.95 -17.74
CA ARG A 262 -13.47 -8.70 -16.88
C ARG A 262 -13.52 -9.74 -15.78
N TYR A 263 -13.44 -9.29 -14.54
CA TYR A 263 -13.50 -10.13 -13.37
C TYR A 263 -14.93 -10.20 -12.85
N THR A 264 -15.44 -11.40 -12.73
CA THR A 264 -16.80 -11.71 -12.25
C THR A 264 -16.74 -12.76 -11.16
N THR A 265 -17.87 -12.96 -10.49
CA THR A 265 -18.10 -14.09 -9.60
C THR A 265 -18.65 -15.28 -10.40
N VAL A 266 -18.23 -16.49 -10.04
CA VAL A 266 -18.73 -17.75 -10.62
C VAL A 266 -19.81 -18.36 -9.73
N ALA A 267 -19.71 -18.15 -8.43
CA ALA A 267 -20.63 -18.63 -7.40
C ALA A 267 -20.84 -17.58 -6.33
N SER A 268 -21.93 -17.68 -5.57
CA SER A 268 -22.19 -16.82 -4.44
C SER A 268 -21.15 -17.02 -3.34
N GLY A 269 -20.68 -15.93 -2.78
CA GLY A 269 -19.69 -15.93 -1.71
C GLY A 269 -20.23 -16.45 -0.39
N GLN A 270 -19.34 -16.95 0.45
CA GLN A 270 -19.68 -17.54 1.75
C GLN A 270 -20.47 -16.58 2.67
N PHE A 271 -20.28 -15.28 2.51
CA PHE A 271 -20.90 -14.24 3.34
C PHE A 271 -21.84 -13.34 2.53
N SER A 272 -22.41 -13.84 1.43
CA SER A 272 -23.29 -13.07 0.54
C SER A 272 -24.54 -12.53 1.21
N GLU A 273 -25.05 -13.20 2.25
CA GLU A 273 -26.27 -12.83 2.95
C GLU A 273 -26.05 -11.98 4.21
N VAL A 274 -24.81 -11.86 4.68
CA VAL A 274 -24.51 -11.14 5.94
C VAL A 274 -24.70 -9.63 5.73
N PRO A 275 -25.48 -8.93 6.57
CA PRO A 275 -25.59 -7.48 6.50
C PRO A 275 -24.20 -6.80 6.55
N LEU A 276 -23.91 -5.93 5.57
CA LEU A 276 -22.57 -5.39 5.35
C LEU A 276 -22.59 -3.87 5.14
N VAL A 277 -21.71 -3.17 5.85
CA VAL A 277 -21.40 -1.76 5.64
C VAL A 277 -19.89 -1.62 5.46
N LEU A 278 -19.46 -0.79 4.52
CA LEU A 278 -18.06 -0.42 4.34
C LEU A 278 -17.82 1.01 4.83
N VAL A 279 -16.69 1.22 5.49
CA VAL A 279 -16.24 2.57 5.86
C VAL A 279 -14.96 2.90 5.09
N VAL A 280 -14.99 4.04 4.40
CA VAL A 280 -13.93 4.50 3.49
C VAL A 280 -13.57 5.95 3.75
N ASP A 281 -12.38 6.38 3.34
CA ASP A 281 -11.92 7.76 3.41
C ASP A 281 -11.08 8.16 2.19
N GLU A 282 -10.58 9.39 2.19
CA GLU A 282 -9.76 9.95 1.10
C GLU A 282 -8.41 9.25 0.89
N LYS A 283 -7.99 8.39 1.81
CA LYS A 283 -6.78 7.55 1.70
C LYS A 283 -7.10 6.12 1.27
N THR A 284 -8.36 5.77 1.18
CA THR A 284 -8.82 4.49 0.60
C THR A 284 -8.55 4.51 -0.90
N ALA A 285 -7.65 3.64 -1.41
CA ALA A 285 -7.19 3.69 -2.79
C ALA A 285 -7.02 2.31 -3.44
N SER A 286 -7.01 2.26 -4.78
CA SER A 286 -6.61 1.10 -5.59
C SER A 286 -7.45 -0.17 -5.29
N ALA A 287 -6.85 -1.28 -4.83
CA ALA A 287 -7.56 -2.53 -4.51
C ALA A 287 -8.73 -2.32 -3.52
N SER A 288 -8.61 -1.37 -2.59
CA SER A 288 -9.69 -0.98 -1.67
C SER A 288 -10.85 -0.31 -2.43
N GLU A 289 -10.57 0.47 -3.46
CA GLU A 289 -11.59 1.11 -4.28
C GLU A 289 -12.31 0.09 -5.17
N ILE A 290 -11.57 -0.91 -5.68
CA ILE A 290 -12.15 -2.03 -6.44
C ILE A 290 -13.16 -2.79 -5.57
N LEU A 291 -12.75 -3.20 -4.37
CA LEU A 291 -13.61 -3.86 -3.40
C LEU A 291 -14.85 -3.01 -3.07
N SER A 292 -14.63 -1.74 -2.73
CA SER A 292 -15.72 -0.83 -2.34
C SER A 292 -16.71 -0.60 -3.47
N ALA A 293 -16.21 -0.38 -4.70
CA ALA A 293 -17.06 -0.17 -5.86
C ALA A 293 -17.82 -1.45 -6.25
N ALA A 294 -17.15 -2.60 -6.25
CA ALA A 294 -17.80 -3.87 -6.55
C ALA A 294 -18.99 -4.14 -5.62
N LEU A 295 -18.81 -3.94 -4.32
CA LEU A 295 -19.87 -4.18 -3.34
C LEU A 295 -20.98 -3.13 -3.40
N LYS A 296 -20.64 -1.86 -3.65
CA LYS A 296 -21.60 -0.78 -3.79
C LYS A 296 -22.42 -0.91 -5.07
N ASP A 297 -21.75 -1.07 -6.21
CA ASP A 297 -22.38 -1.01 -7.53
C ASP A 297 -23.28 -2.22 -7.80
N ASN A 298 -23.00 -3.38 -7.18
CA ASN A 298 -23.89 -4.54 -7.18
C ASN A 298 -24.98 -4.46 -6.08
N GLY A 299 -25.10 -3.36 -5.35
CA GLY A 299 -26.11 -3.18 -4.31
C GLY A 299 -25.88 -4.03 -3.06
N ARG A 300 -24.70 -4.67 -2.94
CA ARG A 300 -24.40 -5.61 -1.85
C ARG A 300 -24.14 -4.92 -0.52
N ALA A 301 -23.58 -3.73 -0.53
CA ALA A 301 -23.24 -2.99 0.68
C ALA A 301 -23.47 -1.49 0.53
N LYS A 302 -23.69 -0.84 1.67
CA LYS A 302 -23.67 0.63 1.77
C LYS A 302 -22.28 1.11 2.13
N LEU A 303 -21.85 2.23 1.52
CA LEU A 303 -20.63 2.92 1.88
C LEU A 303 -20.93 4.07 2.83
N ALA A 304 -20.09 4.22 3.86
CA ALA A 304 -20.09 5.33 4.80
C ALA A 304 -18.70 5.98 4.83
N GLY A 305 -18.64 7.26 5.13
CA GLY A 305 -17.38 8.00 5.25
C GLY A 305 -17.19 9.05 4.16
N HIS A 306 -15.99 9.19 3.62
CA HIS A 306 -15.61 10.22 2.66
C HIS A 306 -15.32 9.65 1.28
N LYS A 307 -15.22 10.56 0.29
CA LYS A 307 -14.82 10.19 -1.07
C LYS A 307 -13.42 9.56 -1.07
N THR A 308 -13.27 8.44 -1.78
CA THR A 308 -12.00 7.72 -1.90
C THR A 308 -10.99 8.45 -2.79
N PHE A 309 -9.76 7.97 -2.83
CA PHE A 309 -8.64 8.61 -3.54
C PHE A 309 -8.86 8.76 -5.06
N GLY A 310 -9.46 7.79 -5.72
CA GLY A 310 -9.72 7.83 -7.17
C GLY A 310 -8.54 7.41 -8.03
N LYS A 311 -7.76 6.40 -7.60
CA LYS A 311 -6.55 6.00 -8.34
C LYS A 311 -6.83 5.41 -9.71
N ALA A 312 -7.81 4.54 -9.87
CA ALA A 312 -8.30 3.90 -11.10
C ALA A 312 -7.23 3.35 -12.07
N LYS A 313 -6.02 3.08 -11.60
CA LYS A 313 -4.85 2.68 -12.41
C LYS A 313 -4.19 1.43 -11.86
N VAL A 314 -3.77 0.53 -12.76
CA VAL A 314 -2.96 -0.65 -12.46
C VAL A 314 -1.54 -0.42 -12.95
N GLN A 315 -0.55 -0.67 -12.09
CA GLN A 315 0.86 -0.58 -12.43
C GLN A 315 1.53 -1.94 -12.38
N THR A 316 2.57 -2.09 -13.20
CA THR A 316 3.58 -3.12 -13.05
C THR A 316 4.88 -2.52 -12.55
N LEU A 317 5.62 -3.32 -11.79
CA LEU A 317 6.97 -2.99 -11.33
C LEU A 317 7.98 -3.79 -12.15
N ASN A 318 8.87 -3.09 -12.83
CA ASN A 318 9.90 -3.71 -13.66
C ASN A 318 11.27 -3.34 -13.11
N GLN A 319 12.08 -4.35 -12.82
CA GLN A 319 13.47 -4.14 -12.42
C GLN A 319 14.31 -3.75 -13.62
N ILE A 320 15.20 -2.80 -13.40
CA ILE A 320 16.24 -2.39 -14.35
C ILE A 320 17.54 -3.08 -13.94
N PHE A 321 18.43 -3.31 -14.89
CA PHE A 321 19.64 -4.11 -14.69
C PHE A 321 20.58 -3.61 -13.58
N ASP A 322 20.53 -2.32 -13.25
CA ASP A 322 21.37 -1.70 -12.20
C ASP A 322 20.75 -1.78 -10.78
N GLY A 323 19.67 -2.54 -10.63
CA GLY A 323 18.90 -2.71 -9.39
C GLY A 323 17.84 -1.62 -9.16
N SER A 324 17.80 -0.58 -9.99
CA SER A 324 16.70 0.38 -10.00
C SER A 324 15.43 -0.25 -10.59
N GLY A 325 14.34 0.48 -10.60
CA GLY A 325 13.08 0.00 -11.18
C GLY A 325 12.26 1.09 -11.83
N VAL A 326 11.27 0.66 -12.58
CA VAL A 326 10.23 1.54 -13.11
C VAL A 326 8.85 0.97 -12.84
N ALA A 327 8.01 1.77 -12.19
CA ALA A 327 6.58 1.52 -12.12
C ALA A 327 5.94 2.10 -13.38
N VAL A 328 5.15 1.30 -14.09
CA VAL A 328 4.49 1.73 -15.33
C VAL A 328 3.00 1.46 -15.23
N THR A 329 2.16 2.44 -15.51
CA THR A 329 0.72 2.26 -15.65
C THR A 329 0.44 1.47 -16.93
N ILE A 330 -0.04 0.24 -16.75
CA ILE A 330 -0.31 -0.68 -17.88
C ILE A 330 -1.79 -0.74 -18.25
N SER A 331 -2.68 -0.42 -17.31
CA SER A 331 -4.12 -0.52 -17.49
C SER A 331 -4.84 0.48 -16.60
N LEU A 332 -6.06 0.78 -16.99
CA LEU A 332 -7.06 1.44 -16.17
C LEU A 332 -8.09 0.40 -15.72
N TYR A 333 -8.75 0.61 -14.60
CA TYR A 333 -9.88 -0.23 -14.24
C TYR A 333 -11.19 0.57 -14.23
N LYS A 334 -12.27 -0.09 -14.59
CA LYS A 334 -13.63 0.41 -14.56
C LYS A 334 -14.43 -0.38 -13.54
N THR A 335 -15.19 0.34 -12.74
CA THR A 335 -16.13 -0.26 -11.77
C THR A 335 -17.37 -0.79 -12.48
N PRO A 336 -18.18 -1.67 -11.85
CA PRO A 336 -19.36 -2.24 -12.48
C PRO A 336 -20.35 -1.19 -13.04
N SER A 337 -20.52 -0.06 -12.36
CA SER A 337 -21.43 1.01 -12.81
C SER A 337 -20.94 1.82 -14.02
N VAL A 338 -19.67 1.65 -14.41
CA VAL A 338 -19.02 2.38 -15.53
C VAL A 338 -18.63 1.43 -16.66
N SER A 339 -18.84 0.13 -16.49
CA SER A 339 -18.46 -0.93 -17.44
C SER A 339 -19.45 -1.08 -18.62
#